data_1119067053c9a14aba34ed90a8c720c7
#
_entry.id   1119067053c9a14aba34ed90a8c720c7
#
_cell.length_a   1.000
_cell.length_b   1.000
_cell.length_c   1.000
_cell.angle_alpha   90.00
_cell.angle_beta   90.00
_cell.angle_gamma   90.00
#
_symmetry.space_group_name_H-M   'P 1'
#
loop_
_entity.id
_entity.type
_entity.pdbx_description
1 polymer ?
#
loop_
_entity_poly.entity_id
_entity_poly.type
_entity_poly.pdbx_seq_one_letter_code
_entity_poly.pdbx_strand_id
1 'polypeptide(L)'
;MYATAFAHLQIPAAYEAHRVPRGDADGVRRMMWRLAARGGGNVTVPHKETAAEWLDVRATAVELTGACNCFWLDEQDRLAGDNTDVRGFLAAAADLPGLQLEGGAVLLLGAGGAARAVAVACASAGVRRLDVWNRSVGRAESLVSELGLTGTASVIRHPESSSEAYDLVVNATSLGLESTDPLPLILEVGRFRYAFDLVYGPGGTQWTRHASEAGSFSVDGL
;
A
#
# COMPACT_ATOMS: atom_id res chain seq x y z
N MET A 1 -7.40 12.08 -11.25
CA MET A 1 -6.85 12.64 -9.99
C MET A 1 -5.81 13.72 -10.26
N TYR A 2 -4.54 13.43 -10.66
CA TYR A 2 -3.49 14.46 -10.81
C TYR A 2 -3.82 15.58 -11.81
N ALA A 3 -4.36 15.25 -13.00
CA ALA A 3 -4.76 16.27 -13.97
C ALA A 3 -5.83 17.23 -13.40
N THR A 4 -6.78 16.73 -12.64
CA THR A 4 -7.81 17.53 -11.95
C THR A 4 -7.18 18.40 -10.86
N ALA A 5 -6.25 17.86 -10.08
CA ALA A 5 -5.52 18.61 -9.04
C ALA A 5 -4.67 19.73 -9.67
N PHE A 6 -3.94 19.46 -10.75
CA PHE A 6 -3.16 20.47 -11.46
C PHE A 6 -4.03 21.60 -12.01
N ALA A 7 -5.18 21.24 -12.60
CA ALA A 7 -6.13 22.26 -13.08
C ALA A 7 -6.69 23.12 -11.94
N HIS A 8 -7.08 22.50 -10.82
CA HIS A 8 -7.62 23.21 -9.64
C HIS A 8 -6.58 24.14 -8.99
N LEU A 9 -5.34 23.67 -8.89
CA LEU A 9 -4.23 24.42 -8.29
C LEU A 9 -3.54 25.36 -9.29
N GLN A 10 -4.01 25.41 -10.54
CA GLN A 10 -3.42 26.22 -11.62
C GLN A 10 -1.93 25.91 -11.86
N ILE A 11 -1.53 24.66 -11.65
CA ILE A 11 -0.17 24.18 -11.91
C ILE A 11 -0.04 23.83 -13.40
N PRO A 12 0.86 24.45 -14.18
CA PRO A 12 1.04 24.17 -15.60
C PRO A 12 1.86 22.89 -15.79
N ALA A 13 1.29 21.74 -15.44
CA ALA A 13 1.91 20.43 -15.55
C ALA A 13 0.98 19.41 -16.21
N ALA A 14 1.57 18.40 -16.87
CA ALA A 14 0.87 17.25 -17.41
C ALA A 14 1.20 16.00 -16.58
N TYR A 15 0.25 15.08 -16.49
CA TYR A 15 0.45 13.80 -15.85
C TYR A 15 0.10 12.69 -16.84
N GLU A 16 1.10 11.85 -17.15
CA GLU A 16 1.00 10.77 -18.14
C GLU A 16 1.27 9.42 -17.47
N ALA A 17 0.51 8.40 -17.87
CA ALA A 17 0.75 7.03 -17.44
C ALA A 17 1.69 6.30 -18.42
N HIS A 18 2.76 5.72 -17.89
CA HIS A 18 3.72 4.95 -18.64
C HIS A 18 3.75 3.50 -18.15
N ARG A 19 3.61 2.55 -19.06
CA ARG A 19 3.69 1.13 -18.73
C ARG A 19 5.13 0.62 -18.88
N VAL A 20 5.64 0.00 -17.82
CA VAL A 20 6.89 -0.78 -17.83
C VAL A 20 6.53 -2.25 -17.61
N PRO A 21 7.02 -3.21 -18.40
CA PRO A 21 6.74 -4.63 -18.19
C PRO A 21 7.26 -5.11 -16.84
N ARG A 22 6.55 -6.09 -16.24
CA ARG A 22 7.02 -6.73 -15.02
C ARG A 22 8.38 -7.42 -15.28
N GLY A 23 9.35 -7.20 -14.37
CA GLY A 23 10.70 -7.76 -14.47
C GLY A 23 11.68 -6.93 -15.32
N ASP A 24 11.23 -5.85 -15.96
CA ASP A 24 12.12 -4.93 -16.68
C ASP A 24 12.67 -3.85 -15.73
N ALA A 25 13.61 -4.25 -14.87
CA ALA A 25 14.24 -3.35 -13.89
C ALA A 25 14.99 -2.19 -14.57
N ASP A 26 15.67 -2.44 -15.67
CA ASP A 26 16.35 -1.41 -16.45
C ASP A 26 15.35 -0.43 -17.09
N GLY A 27 14.19 -0.92 -17.51
CA GLY A 27 13.09 -0.09 -18.00
C GLY A 27 12.57 0.85 -16.93
N VAL A 28 12.41 0.37 -15.69
CA VAL A 28 12.05 1.20 -14.54
C VAL A 28 13.08 2.30 -14.34
N ARG A 29 14.37 1.95 -14.28
CA ARG A 29 15.47 2.90 -14.10
C ARG A 29 15.46 3.98 -15.19
N ARG A 30 15.45 3.57 -16.48
CA ARG A 30 15.42 4.52 -17.60
C ARG A 30 14.24 5.46 -17.54
N MET A 31 13.06 4.92 -17.18
CA MET A 31 11.83 5.71 -17.07
C MET A 31 11.92 6.72 -15.94
N MET A 32 12.40 6.30 -14.76
CA MET A 32 12.56 7.19 -13.60
C MET A 32 13.49 8.36 -13.95
N TRP A 33 14.67 8.12 -14.51
CA TRP A 33 15.59 9.18 -14.91
C TRP A 33 14.99 10.14 -15.96
N ARG A 34 14.31 9.58 -16.96
CA ARG A 34 13.66 10.39 -18.00
C ARG A 34 12.58 11.30 -17.45
N LEU A 35 11.78 10.82 -16.51
CA LEU A 35 10.68 11.58 -15.91
C LEU A 35 11.18 12.53 -14.82
N ALA A 36 12.17 12.12 -14.02
CA ALA A 36 12.77 12.95 -12.99
C ALA A 36 13.36 14.25 -13.55
N ALA A 37 13.99 14.18 -14.73
CA ALA A 37 14.45 15.36 -15.49
C ALA A 37 13.32 16.30 -15.97
N ARG A 38 12.05 15.91 -15.79
CA ARG A 38 10.86 16.69 -16.16
C ARG A 38 9.97 17.03 -14.94
N GLY A 39 10.47 16.83 -13.74
CA GLY A 39 9.78 17.14 -12.49
C GLY A 39 9.50 15.95 -11.60
N GLY A 40 9.65 14.71 -12.07
CA GLY A 40 9.45 13.52 -11.27
C GLY A 40 8.27 12.66 -11.70
N GLY A 41 7.88 11.75 -10.81
CA GLY A 41 6.77 10.84 -11.08
C GLY A 41 6.40 9.96 -9.90
N ASN A 42 5.34 9.16 -10.13
CA ASN A 42 4.93 8.13 -9.20
C ASN A 42 5.20 6.74 -9.77
N VAL A 43 5.50 5.80 -8.88
CA VAL A 43 5.65 4.39 -9.19
C VAL A 43 4.51 3.62 -8.53
N THR A 44 3.89 2.73 -9.31
CA THR A 44 2.85 1.84 -8.80
C THR A 44 3.19 0.37 -9.04
N VAL A 45 2.25 -0.51 -8.75
CA VAL A 45 2.37 -1.96 -8.94
C VAL A 45 2.86 -2.28 -10.36
N PRO A 46 3.85 -3.17 -10.53
CA PRO A 46 4.56 -3.97 -9.51
C PRO A 46 5.97 -3.44 -9.17
N HIS A 47 6.28 -2.17 -9.39
CA HIS A 47 7.64 -1.66 -9.52
C HIS A 47 8.17 -0.88 -8.31
N LYS A 48 7.40 -0.72 -7.20
CA LYS A 48 7.79 0.10 -6.05
C LYS A 48 9.08 -0.36 -5.36
N GLU A 49 9.28 -1.67 -5.25
CA GLU A 49 10.48 -2.27 -4.67
C GLU A 49 11.68 -2.05 -5.61
N THR A 50 11.55 -2.38 -6.90
CA THR A 50 12.57 -2.13 -7.91
C THR A 50 12.96 -0.64 -8.01
N ALA A 51 11.98 0.26 -7.90
CA ALA A 51 12.25 1.70 -7.95
C ALA A 51 13.12 2.16 -6.77
N ALA A 52 12.91 1.60 -5.58
CA ALA A 52 13.72 1.92 -4.41
C ALA A 52 15.20 1.55 -4.58
N GLU A 53 15.51 0.50 -5.35
CA GLU A 53 16.89 0.05 -5.61
C GLU A 53 17.70 1.09 -6.41
N TRP A 54 17.03 1.87 -7.26
CA TRP A 54 17.67 2.83 -8.16
C TRP A 54 17.84 4.23 -7.60
N LEU A 55 17.39 4.49 -6.37
CA LEU A 55 17.50 5.81 -5.75
C LEU A 55 18.92 6.07 -5.23
N ASP A 56 19.44 7.25 -5.52
CA ASP A 56 20.66 7.78 -4.92
C ASP A 56 20.40 8.34 -3.52
N VAL A 57 19.18 8.91 -3.31
CA VAL A 57 18.74 9.50 -2.05
C VAL A 57 17.39 8.91 -1.66
N ARG A 58 17.32 8.30 -0.48
CA ARG A 58 16.13 7.66 0.04
C ARG A 58 15.59 8.44 1.22
N ALA A 59 14.31 8.82 1.17
CA ALA A 59 13.62 9.31 2.35
C ALA A 59 13.45 8.18 3.38
N THR A 60 13.28 8.52 4.65
CA THR A 60 13.12 7.56 5.75
C THR A 60 12.03 6.52 5.47
N ALA A 61 10.93 6.91 4.84
CA ALA A 61 9.86 5.97 4.50
C ALA A 61 10.31 4.93 3.46
N VAL A 62 11.20 5.27 2.51
CA VAL A 62 11.80 4.30 1.58
C VAL A 62 12.76 3.38 2.30
N GLU A 63 13.60 3.91 3.20
CA GLU A 63 14.54 3.08 3.99
C GLU A 63 13.79 2.05 4.83
N LEU A 64 12.70 2.46 5.50
CA LEU A 64 11.88 1.58 6.33
C LEU A 64 11.09 0.56 5.52
N THR A 65 10.57 0.94 4.34
CA THR A 65 9.68 0.05 3.56
C THR A 65 10.42 -0.77 2.51
N GLY A 66 11.59 -0.33 2.06
CA GLY A 66 12.26 -0.88 0.88
C GLY A 66 11.45 -0.68 -0.41
N ALA A 67 10.55 0.30 -0.45
CA ALA A 67 9.68 0.58 -1.59
C ALA A 67 9.56 2.09 -1.84
N CYS A 68 9.53 2.50 -3.10
CA CYS A 68 9.39 3.90 -3.53
C CYS A 68 8.11 4.06 -4.36
N ASN A 69 7.29 5.06 -4.06
CA ASN A 69 6.12 5.40 -4.87
C ASN A 69 6.19 6.80 -5.49
N CYS A 70 7.18 7.62 -5.12
CA CYS A 70 7.34 8.99 -5.61
C CYS A 70 8.83 9.31 -5.76
N PHE A 71 9.23 9.91 -6.89
CA PHE A 71 10.63 10.21 -7.18
C PHE A 71 10.79 11.52 -7.94
N TRP A 72 11.97 12.14 -7.80
CA TRP A 72 12.37 13.41 -8.45
C TRP A 72 13.90 13.52 -8.52
N LEU A 73 14.43 14.56 -9.17
CA LEU A 73 15.83 14.96 -8.99
C LEU A 73 15.94 15.96 -7.85
N ASP A 74 16.90 15.77 -6.96
CA ASP A 74 17.23 16.76 -5.94
C ASP A 74 18.08 17.92 -6.52
N GLU A 75 18.45 18.86 -5.67
CA GLU A 75 19.24 20.03 -6.06
C GLU A 75 20.65 19.69 -6.57
N GLN A 76 21.12 18.48 -6.37
CA GLN A 76 22.40 17.97 -6.83
C GLN A 76 22.26 16.99 -8.02
N ASP A 77 21.11 17.01 -8.70
CA ASP A 77 20.78 16.12 -9.82
C ASP A 77 20.84 14.62 -9.47
N ARG A 78 20.64 14.24 -8.19
CA ARG A 78 20.58 12.86 -7.75
C ARG A 78 19.13 12.38 -7.77
N LEU A 79 18.92 11.13 -8.12
CA LEU A 79 17.57 10.52 -8.09
C LEU A 79 17.14 10.30 -6.64
N ALA A 80 16.22 11.12 -6.17
CA ALA A 80 15.63 11.06 -4.84
C ALA A 80 14.24 10.44 -4.88
N GLY A 81 13.83 9.81 -3.79
CA GLY A 81 12.49 9.22 -3.70
C GLY A 81 11.96 9.07 -2.30
N ASP A 82 10.63 8.95 -2.23
CA ASP A 82 9.85 8.80 -1.00
C ASP A 82 8.82 7.67 -1.15
N ASN A 83 8.28 7.23 -0.02
CA ASN A 83 7.11 6.37 0.04
C ASN A 83 5.98 7.07 0.81
N THR A 84 5.16 7.80 0.06
CA THR A 84 4.06 8.57 0.64
C THR A 84 2.87 7.71 1.07
N ASP A 85 2.85 6.40 0.73
CA ASP A 85 1.78 5.49 1.12
C ASP A 85 1.73 5.29 2.64
N VAL A 86 2.88 5.33 3.34
CA VAL A 86 2.93 5.19 4.80
C VAL A 86 2.10 6.26 5.50
N ARG A 87 2.40 7.53 5.18
CA ARG A 87 1.66 8.66 5.78
C ARG A 87 0.23 8.77 5.24
N GLY A 88 0.01 8.41 3.97
CA GLY A 88 -1.32 8.37 3.38
C GLY A 88 -2.24 7.38 4.08
N PHE A 89 -1.76 6.17 4.33
CA PHE A 89 -2.52 5.17 5.07
C PHE A 89 -2.81 5.60 6.52
N LEU A 90 -1.81 6.16 7.23
CA LEU A 90 -2.01 6.65 8.60
C LEU A 90 -3.06 7.77 8.66
N ALA A 91 -3.01 8.73 7.73
CA ALA A 91 -3.98 9.81 7.65
C ALA A 91 -5.39 9.27 7.37
N ALA A 92 -5.53 8.40 6.37
CA ALA A 92 -6.81 7.80 6.04
C ALA A 92 -7.38 6.93 7.18
N ALA A 93 -6.52 6.19 7.89
CA ALA A 93 -6.93 5.41 9.06
C ALA A 93 -7.41 6.32 10.21
N ALA A 94 -6.75 7.47 10.42
CA ALA A 94 -7.15 8.43 11.43
C ALA A 94 -8.50 9.10 11.14
N ASP A 95 -8.88 9.20 9.87
CA ASP A 95 -10.19 9.74 9.45
C ASP A 95 -11.33 8.72 9.63
N LEU A 96 -11.03 7.44 9.93
CA LEU A 96 -12.06 6.43 10.18
C LEU A 96 -12.67 6.58 11.57
N PRO A 97 -13.99 6.85 11.68
CA PRO A 97 -14.64 7.15 12.95
C PRO A 97 -14.45 6.03 13.98
N GLY A 98 -13.67 6.28 15.04
CA GLY A 98 -13.48 5.35 16.15
C GLY A 98 -12.49 4.21 15.87
N LEU A 99 -11.76 4.21 14.76
CA LEU A 99 -10.61 3.33 14.56
C LEU A 99 -9.43 3.85 15.40
N GLN A 100 -8.82 2.95 16.17
CA GLN A 100 -7.56 3.20 16.86
C GLN A 100 -6.59 2.10 16.44
N LEU A 101 -5.48 2.48 15.80
CA LEU A 101 -4.45 1.52 15.42
C LEU A 101 -3.61 1.11 16.63
N GLU A 102 -3.31 2.04 17.54
CA GLU A 102 -2.57 1.74 18.76
C GLU A 102 -3.28 0.67 19.60
N GLY A 103 -2.56 -0.38 19.93
CA GLY A 103 -3.11 -1.54 20.66
C GLY A 103 -4.08 -2.41 19.85
N GLY A 104 -4.42 -2.05 18.63
CA GLY A 104 -5.34 -2.77 17.76
C GLY A 104 -4.75 -4.04 17.15
N ALA A 105 -5.62 -4.88 16.59
CA ALA A 105 -5.27 -6.07 15.81
C ALA A 105 -5.59 -5.83 14.33
N VAL A 106 -4.61 -6.03 13.45
CA VAL A 106 -4.72 -5.77 12.01
C VAL A 106 -4.43 -7.03 11.22
N LEU A 107 -5.27 -7.32 10.24
CA LEU A 107 -5.02 -8.33 9.21
C LEU A 107 -4.62 -7.63 7.91
N LEU A 108 -3.41 -7.89 7.44
CA LEU A 108 -2.88 -7.38 6.17
C LEU A 108 -2.90 -8.46 5.09
N LEU A 109 -3.63 -8.22 4.03
CA LEU A 109 -3.69 -9.07 2.85
C LEU A 109 -2.73 -8.54 1.79
N GLY A 110 -1.68 -9.31 1.47
CA GLY A 110 -0.66 -8.95 0.49
C GLY A 110 0.73 -8.79 1.08
N ALA A 111 1.74 -8.85 0.21
CA ALA A 111 3.17 -8.70 0.56
C ALA A 111 3.96 -7.99 -0.56
N GLY A 112 3.37 -7.01 -1.21
CA GLY A 112 4.02 -6.14 -2.19
C GLY A 112 4.34 -4.76 -1.63
N GLY A 113 4.82 -3.84 -2.46
CA GLY A 113 5.24 -2.50 -2.05
C GLY A 113 4.18 -1.69 -1.29
N ALA A 114 2.89 -1.87 -1.58
CA ALA A 114 1.81 -1.24 -0.81
C ALA A 114 1.65 -1.89 0.58
N ALA A 115 1.72 -3.23 0.65
CA ALA A 115 1.67 -3.96 1.92
C ALA A 115 2.84 -3.59 2.84
N ARG A 116 4.04 -3.36 2.29
CA ARG A 116 5.21 -2.89 3.04
C ARG A 116 4.93 -1.55 3.73
N ALA A 117 4.30 -0.61 3.02
CA ALA A 117 3.93 0.69 3.58
C ALA A 117 2.91 0.55 4.72
N VAL A 118 1.87 -0.27 4.54
CA VAL A 118 0.87 -0.54 5.59
C VAL A 118 1.51 -1.22 6.79
N ALA A 119 2.38 -2.21 6.58
CA ALA A 119 3.06 -2.91 7.67
C ALA A 119 3.92 -1.96 8.52
N VAL A 120 4.71 -1.09 7.87
CA VAL A 120 5.50 -0.05 8.56
C VAL A 120 4.59 0.94 9.28
N ALA A 121 3.50 1.38 8.65
CA ALA A 121 2.53 2.30 9.27
C ALA A 121 1.89 1.68 10.51
N CYS A 122 1.43 0.44 10.44
CA CYS A 122 0.87 -0.29 11.57
C CYS A 122 1.86 -0.45 12.72
N ALA A 123 3.11 -0.84 12.42
CA ALA A 123 4.15 -0.97 13.42
C ALA A 123 4.46 0.39 14.09
N SER A 124 4.57 1.46 13.30
CA SER A 124 4.79 2.82 13.81
C SER A 124 3.64 3.35 14.65
N ALA A 125 2.42 2.92 14.36
CA ALA A 125 1.22 3.29 15.13
C ALA A 125 1.03 2.45 16.41
N GLY A 126 1.91 1.47 16.70
CA GLY A 126 1.84 0.67 17.91
C GLY A 126 0.71 -0.35 17.92
N VAL A 127 0.39 -0.97 16.78
CA VAL A 127 -0.57 -2.08 16.76
C VAL A 127 -0.07 -3.22 17.66
N ARG A 128 -0.99 -3.84 18.40
CA ARG A 128 -0.68 -4.98 19.27
C ARG A 128 -0.40 -6.25 18.47
N ARG A 129 -1.06 -6.40 17.32
CA ARG A 129 -0.95 -7.58 16.47
C ARG A 129 -1.11 -7.19 15.00
N LEU A 130 -0.17 -7.63 14.18
CA LEU A 130 -0.22 -7.55 12.73
C LEU A 130 -0.09 -8.95 12.13
N ASP A 131 -1.18 -9.50 11.62
CA ASP A 131 -1.12 -10.75 10.88
C ASP A 131 -1.03 -10.47 9.39
N VAL A 132 -0.04 -11.07 8.74
CA VAL A 132 0.21 -10.90 7.32
C VAL A 132 -0.18 -12.18 6.58
N TRP A 133 -1.06 -12.05 5.61
CA TRP A 133 -1.41 -13.12 4.69
C TRP A 133 -1.01 -12.78 3.27
N ASN A 134 -0.45 -13.74 2.57
CA ASN A 134 -0.21 -13.61 1.13
C ASN A 134 -0.27 -14.98 0.46
N ARG A 135 -0.76 -15.05 -0.77
CA ARG A 135 -0.83 -16.29 -1.56
C ARG A 135 0.50 -17.05 -1.60
N SER A 136 1.61 -16.33 -1.73
CA SER A 136 2.97 -16.88 -1.54
C SER A 136 3.41 -16.61 -0.11
N VAL A 137 3.43 -17.65 0.73
CA VAL A 137 3.84 -17.57 2.14
C VAL A 137 5.25 -17.00 2.28
N GLY A 138 6.19 -17.45 1.44
CA GLY A 138 7.58 -16.97 1.46
C GLY A 138 7.70 -15.45 1.24
N ARG A 139 6.79 -14.84 0.45
CA ARG A 139 6.79 -13.36 0.30
C ARG A 139 6.30 -12.65 1.55
N ALA A 140 5.36 -13.22 2.30
CA ALA A 140 4.94 -12.66 3.58
C ALA A 140 6.05 -12.80 4.64
N GLU A 141 6.73 -13.94 4.67
CA GLU A 141 7.88 -14.18 5.54
C GLU A 141 9.03 -13.21 5.22
N SER A 142 9.35 -13.01 3.93
CA SER A 142 10.34 -12.01 3.49
C SER A 142 9.94 -10.60 3.93
N LEU A 143 8.67 -10.19 3.74
CA LEU A 143 8.20 -8.89 4.18
C LEU A 143 8.43 -8.68 5.68
N VAL A 144 7.99 -9.62 6.53
CA VAL A 144 8.12 -9.52 7.99
C VAL A 144 9.58 -9.46 8.41
N SER A 145 10.44 -10.30 7.79
CA SER A 145 11.87 -10.36 8.10
C SER A 145 12.62 -9.10 7.67
N GLU A 146 12.44 -8.67 6.42
CA GLU A 146 13.14 -7.51 5.85
C GLU A 146 12.77 -6.19 6.51
N LEU A 147 11.52 -6.06 6.98
CA LEU A 147 11.07 -4.89 7.73
C LEU A 147 11.41 -4.95 9.23
N GLY A 148 12.07 -6.01 9.70
CA GLY A 148 12.41 -6.18 11.12
C GLY A 148 11.21 -6.34 12.05
N LEU A 149 10.08 -6.84 11.54
CA LEU A 149 8.81 -6.92 12.28
C LEU A 149 8.61 -8.27 13.01
N THR A 150 9.66 -9.09 13.15
CA THR A 150 9.62 -10.40 13.82
C THR A 150 9.26 -10.30 15.27
N GLY A 151 8.52 -9.70 15.84
CA GLY A 151 8.04 -9.57 17.23
C GLY A 151 6.70 -8.87 17.29
N THR A 152 6.34 -8.19 16.19
CA THR A 152 5.09 -7.44 16.06
C THR A 152 4.16 -8.09 15.03
N ALA A 153 4.73 -8.69 13.97
CA ALA A 153 3.97 -9.31 12.90
C ALA A 153 4.12 -10.82 12.87
N SER A 154 3.05 -11.52 12.50
CA SER A 154 2.99 -12.96 12.29
C SER A 154 2.52 -13.26 10.87
N VAL A 155 3.09 -14.31 10.25
CA VAL A 155 2.60 -14.79 8.95
C VAL A 155 1.54 -15.86 9.18
N ILE A 156 0.35 -15.65 8.64
CA ILE A 156 -0.74 -16.64 8.73
C ILE A 156 -0.98 -17.29 7.37
N ARG A 157 -1.38 -18.57 7.38
CA ARG A 157 -1.62 -19.36 6.16
C ARG A 157 -3.08 -19.35 5.74
N HIS A 158 -3.97 -19.22 6.69
CA HIS A 158 -5.42 -19.36 6.53
C HIS A 158 -6.12 -18.22 7.27
N PRO A 159 -6.30 -17.05 6.65
CA PRO A 159 -6.92 -15.90 7.31
C PRO A 159 -8.36 -16.20 7.74
N GLU A 160 -9.05 -17.09 7.01
CA GLU A 160 -10.41 -17.55 7.34
C GLU A 160 -10.47 -18.39 8.62
N SER A 161 -9.37 -19.02 9.03
CA SER A 161 -9.34 -19.94 10.18
C SER A 161 -8.99 -19.28 11.50
N SER A 162 -8.65 -18.00 11.52
CA SER A 162 -8.38 -17.27 12.77
C SER A 162 -9.66 -17.14 13.57
N SER A 163 -9.65 -17.60 14.82
CA SER A 163 -10.79 -17.48 15.75
C SER A 163 -10.89 -16.09 16.38
N GLU A 164 -9.88 -15.25 16.21
CA GLU A 164 -9.82 -13.94 16.81
C GLU A 164 -10.36 -12.85 15.87
N ALA A 165 -11.06 -11.87 16.45
CA ALA A 165 -11.49 -10.69 15.72
C ALA A 165 -10.32 -9.76 15.44
N TYR A 166 -10.44 -9.00 14.35
CA TYR A 166 -9.52 -7.93 13.99
C TYR A 166 -10.25 -6.59 14.04
N ASP A 167 -9.57 -5.56 14.49
CA ASP A 167 -10.07 -4.20 14.43
C ASP A 167 -10.11 -3.73 12.97
N LEU A 168 -9.08 -4.06 12.19
CA LEU A 168 -8.94 -3.64 10.82
C LEU A 168 -8.46 -4.80 9.91
N VAL A 169 -9.06 -4.95 8.75
CA VAL A 169 -8.49 -5.73 7.64
C VAL A 169 -8.13 -4.80 6.48
N VAL A 170 -6.93 -4.99 5.91
CA VAL A 170 -6.43 -4.17 4.80
C VAL A 170 -6.17 -5.03 3.58
N ASN A 171 -6.82 -4.71 2.46
CA ASN A 171 -6.47 -5.28 1.17
C ASN A 171 -5.33 -4.47 0.54
N ALA A 172 -4.12 -5.01 0.55
CA ALA A 172 -2.95 -4.49 -0.15
C ALA A 172 -2.50 -5.42 -1.29
N THR A 173 -3.39 -6.29 -1.76
CA THR A 173 -3.18 -7.12 -2.95
C THR A 173 -3.52 -6.34 -4.22
N SER A 174 -3.34 -6.96 -5.38
CA SER A 174 -3.84 -6.44 -6.66
C SER A 174 -5.26 -6.92 -7.00
N LEU A 175 -5.88 -7.71 -6.13
CA LEU A 175 -7.24 -8.21 -6.35
C LEU A 175 -8.25 -7.07 -6.17
N GLY A 176 -9.10 -6.91 -7.15
CA GLY A 176 -10.05 -5.81 -7.25
C GLY A 176 -9.65 -4.71 -8.25
N LEU A 177 -8.44 -4.78 -8.84
CA LEU A 177 -8.05 -3.90 -9.95
C LEU A 177 -8.84 -4.21 -11.22
N GLU A 178 -9.14 -5.49 -11.44
CA GLU A 178 -9.98 -5.93 -12.56
C GLU A 178 -11.36 -6.34 -12.01
N SER A 179 -12.41 -6.02 -12.75
CA SER A 179 -13.80 -6.33 -12.32
C SER A 179 -14.10 -7.83 -12.22
N THR A 180 -13.25 -8.66 -12.82
CA THR A 180 -13.33 -10.12 -12.80
C THR A 180 -12.49 -10.77 -11.70
N ASP A 181 -11.73 -9.98 -10.94
CA ASP A 181 -10.94 -10.50 -9.85
C ASP A 181 -11.83 -11.10 -8.75
N PRO A 182 -11.42 -12.23 -8.13
CA PRO A 182 -12.08 -12.72 -6.93
C PRO A 182 -11.89 -11.75 -5.77
N LEU A 183 -12.78 -11.82 -4.79
CA LEU A 183 -12.59 -11.08 -3.54
C LEU A 183 -11.29 -11.52 -2.86
N PRO A 184 -10.48 -10.57 -2.33
CA PRO A 184 -9.23 -10.90 -1.64
C PRO A 184 -9.45 -11.74 -0.39
N LEU A 185 -10.57 -11.56 0.28
CA LEU A 185 -11.05 -12.34 1.42
C LEU A 185 -12.57 -12.21 1.51
N ILE A 186 -13.27 -13.32 1.81
CA ILE A 186 -14.68 -13.27 2.18
C ILE A 186 -14.74 -12.89 3.66
N LEU A 187 -15.42 -11.79 3.96
CA LEU A 187 -15.53 -11.27 5.32
C LEU A 187 -16.77 -11.85 5.99
N GLU A 188 -16.57 -12.41 7.18
CA GLU A 188 -17.65 -12.92 8.02
C GLU A 188 -18.17 -11.81 8.94
N VAL A 189 -19.48 -11.82 9.17
CA VAL A 189 -20.16 -10.83 10.03
C VAL A 189 -19.57 -10.83 11.43
N GLY A 190 -19.22 -9.63 11.92
CA GLY A 190 -18.71 -9.42 13.28
C GLY A 190 -17.23 -9.78 13.50
N ARG A 191 -16.52 -10.27 12.47
CA ARG A 191 -15.11 -10.63 12.59
C ARG A 191 -14.17 -9.46 12.37
N PHE A 192 -14.59 -8.48 11.57
CA PHE A 192 -13.82 -7.30 11.21
C PHE A 192 -14.66 -6.06 11.50
N ARG A 193 -14.11 -5.12 12.26
CA ARG A 193 -14.80 -3.87 12.54
C ARG A 193 -14.65 -2.88 11.39
N TYR A 194 -13.44 -2.83 10.80
CA TYR A 194 -13.11 -1.98 9.67
C TYR A 194 -12.49 -2.78 8.54
N ALA A 195 -12.76 -2.39 7.30
CA ALA A 195 -12.13 -2.90 6.10
C ALA A 195 -11.60 -1.74 5.24
N PHE A 196 -10.32 -1.77 4.93
CA PHE A 196 -9.65 -0.77 4.11
C PHE A 196 -9.14 -1.42 2.83
N ASP A 197 -9.63 -0.99 1.69
CA ASP A 197 -9.14 -1.45 0.40
C ASP A 197 -8.15 -0.44 -0.19
N LEU A 198 -6.90 -0.82 -0.47
CA LEU A 198 -5.96 0.06 -1.16
C LEU A 198 -6.25 0.16 -2.66
N VAL A 199 -7.04 -0.74 -3.20
CA VAL A 199 -7.66 -0.57 -4.51
C VAL A 199 -8.80 0.43 -4.38
N TYR A 200 -8.99 1.26 -5.39
CA TYR A 200 -10.03 2.28 -5.40
C TYR A 200 -10.72 2.37 -6.76
N GLY A 201 -11.96 2.85 -6.75
CA GLY A 201 -12.73 3.05 -7.96
C GLY A 201 -13.99 3.89 -7.74
N PRO A 202 -14.59 4.42 -8.80
CA PRO A 202 -15.83 5.17 -8.69
C PRO A 202 -16.95 4.36 -8.01
N GLY A 203 -17.45 4.84 -6.87
CA GLY A 203 -18.51 4.17 -6.10
C GLY A 203 -18.03 2.99 -5.24
N GLY A 204 -16.75 2.93 -4.93
CA GLY A 204 -16.14 1.88 -4.10
C GLY A 204 -15.82 0.60 -4.87
N THR A 205 -15.05 -0.28 -4.25
CA THR A 205 -14.68 -1.58 -4.82
C THR A 205 -15.74 -2.64 -4.54
N GLN A 206 -15.68 -3.77 -5.23
CA GLN A 206 -16.54 -4.91 -4.93
C GLN A 206 -16.31 -5.42 -3.49
N TRP A 207 -15.08 -5.37 -3.03
CA TRP A 207 -14.72 -5.84 -1.69
C TRP A 207 -15.21 -4.89 -0.59
N THR A 208 -15.17 -3.57 -0.78
CA THR A 208 -15.73 -2.62 0.20
C THR A 208 -17.25 -2.74 0.31
N ARG A 209 -17.95 -3.02 -0.79
CA ARG A 209 -19.39 -3.32 -0.75
C ARG A 209 -19.69 -4.59 0.04
N HIS A 210 -18.93 -5.68 -0.24
CA HIS A 210 -19.04 -6.93 0.52
C HIS A 210 -18.75 -6.73 2.02
N ALA A 211 -17.72 -5.93 2.35
CA ALA A 211 -17.39 -5.60 3.74
C ALA A 211 -18.55 -4.86 4.45
N SER A 212 -19.18 -3.91 3.77
CA SER A 212 -20.35 -3.20 4.31
C SER A 212 -21.55 -4.13 4.53
N GLU A 213 -21.80 -5.06 3.61
CA GLU A 213 -22.83 -6.09 3.75
C GLU A 213 -22.56 -7.03 4.92
N ALA A 214 -21.28 -7.31 5.22
CA ALA A 214 -20.85 -8.07 6.39
C ALA A 214 -20.85 -7.25 7.69
N GLY A 215 -21.27 -5.98 7.65
CA GLY A 215 -21.40 -5.12 8.82
C GLY A 215 -20.12 -4.39 9.22
N SER A 216 -19.08 -4.42 8.40
CA SER A 216 -17.84 -3.67 8.62
C SER A 216 -17.99 -2.22 8.12
N PHE A 217 -17.35 -1.28 8.81
CA PHE A 217 -17.14 0.05 8.23
C PHE A 217 -16.05 -0.05 7.17
N SER A 218 -16.36 0.30 5.93
CA SER A 218 -15.43 0.08 4.83
C SER A 218 -15.12 1.34 4.04
N VAL A 219 -13.85 1.47 3.63
CA VAL A 219 -13.34 2.55 2.78
C VAL A 219 -12.39 2.00 1.74
N ASP A 220 -12.20 2.74 0.65
CA ASP A 220 -11.17 2.46 -0.35
C ASP A 220 -10.08 3.54 -0.37
N GLY A 221 -9.11 3.40 -1.26
CA GLY A 221 -7.93 4.25 -1.36
C GLY A 221 -8.16 5.62 -2.03
N LEU A 222 -9.41 6.07 -2.20
CA LEU A 222 -9.75 7.42 -2.72
C LEU A 222 -9.79 8.46 -1.63
#